data_a28822984ed8aab0f1a7dfd1208247c4
#
_entry.id   a28822984ed8aab0f1a7dfd1208247c4
#
_cell.length_a   1.000
_cell.length_b   1.000
_cell.length_c   1.000
_cell.angle_alpha   90.00
_cell.angle_beta   90.00
_cell.angle_gamma   90.00
#
_symmetry.space_group_name_H-M   'P 1'
#
loop_
_entity.id
_entity.type
_entity.pdbx_description
1 polymer ?
#
loop_
_entity_poly.entity_id
_entity_poly.type
_entity_poly.pdbx_seq_one_letter_code
_entity_poly.pdbx_strand_id
1 'polypeptide(L)'
;MKSPKFWTIMVLLLATAFVLESRGDTDNVPPSEPLRLMPETFGAWTAQDFPLDDDTLAVLGKGDFLNRVYTTRQLMTNPSSDGITPRNVPTPPVSLFIGYFATQRTGQTMHSPQHCLPGAGWTFDSQKYVDIKDVNGKDYRVGEYVIGNGESRQFVIYWYQAHGRSVPNEYAAKLYMVTDAIRTNRTDGALVRIITPIMPSEPVADARSRAVQFTQQMAPYLPRFIPN
;
A
#
# COMPACT_ATOMS: atom_id res chain seq x y z
N MET A 1 -27.55 -32.14 35.91
CA MET A 1 -28.12 -31.65 34.63
C MET A 1 -27.32 -30.45 34.19
N LYS A 2 -26.66 -30.48 32.99
CA LYS A 2 -25.90 -29.35 32.50
C LYS A 2 -26.84 -28.26 31.99
N SER A 3 -26.56 -27.00 32.34
CA SER A 3 -27.40 -25.83 32.03
C SER A 3 -27.63 -25.69 30.50
N PRO A 4 -28.80 -25.20 30.04
CA PRO A 4 -29.04 -24.98 28.61
C PRO A 4 -27.99 -24.09 27.97
N LYS A 5 -27.41 -23.13 28.72
CA LYS A 5 -26.29 -22.30 28.29
C LYS A 5 -25.04 -23.10 27.92
N PHE A 6 -24.77 -24.19 28.65
CA PHE A 6 -23.65 -25.10 28.38
C PHE A 6 -23.82 -25.77 27.00
N TRP A 7 -25.01 -26.27 26.71
CA TRP A 7 -25.28 -26.92 25.42
C TRP A 7 -25.23 -25.94 24.26
N THR A 8 -25.73 -24.71 24.44
CA THR A 8 -25.64 -23.66 23.43
C THR A 8 -24.18 -23.34 23.10
N ILE A 9 -23.33 -23.14 24.10
CA ILE A 9 -21.89 -22.88 23.90
C ILE A 9 -21.22 -24.05 23.21
N MET A 10 -21.54 -25.29 23.61
CA MET A 10 -20.94 -26.47 22.99
C MET A 10 -21.33 -26.63 21.53
N VAL A 11 -22.58 -26.38 21.18
CA VAL A 11 -23.05 -26.40 19.77
C VAL A 11 -22.35 -25.32 18.96
N LEU A 12 -22.20 -24.10 19.48
CA LEU A 12 -21.49 -23.02 18.82
C LEU A 12 -20.01 -23.37 18.59
N LEU A 13 -19.33 -23.94 19.60
CA LEU A 13 -17.93 -24.37 19.46
C LEU A 13 -17.76 -25.48 18.43
N LEU A 14 -18.64 -26.50 18.46
CA LEU A 14 -18.61 -27.58 17.48
C LEU A 14 -18.92 -27.08 16.07
N ALA A 15 -19.88 -26.19 15.90
CA ALA A 15 -20.18 -25.56 14.61
C ALA A 15 -18.99 -24.73 14.10
N THR A 16 -18.34 -23.96 14.98
CA THR A 16 -17.13 -23.20 14.64
C THR A 16 -15.98 -24.12 14.24
N ALA A 17 -15.73 -25.19 15.02
CA ALA A 17 -14.70 -26.18 14.71
C ALA A 17 -14.96 -26.86 13.36
N PHE A 18 -16.20 -27.28 13.11
CA PHE A 18 -16.61 -27.86 11.83
C PHE A 18 -16.40 -26.92 10.65
N VAL A 19 -16.78 -25.64 10.79
CA VAL A 19 -16.56 -24.62 9.76
C VAL A 19 -15.08 -24.39 9.50
N LEU A 20 -14.24 -24.37 10.55
CA LEU A 20 -12.80 -24.20 10.39
C LEU A 20 -12.17 -25.41 9.70
N GLU A 21 -12.53 -26.62 10.09
CA GLU A 21 -11.98 -27.86 9.52
C GLU A 21 -12.44 -28.10 8.07
N SER A 22 -13.69 -27.75 7.73
CA SER A 22 -14.23 -27.90 6.39
C SER A 22 -13.61 -26.96 5.35
N ARG A 23 -12.93 -25.88 5.78
CA ARG A 23 -12.37 -24.85 4.87
C ARG A 23 -10.94 -25.12 4.42
N GLY A 24 -10.24 -26.07 5.04
CA GLY A 24 -8.83 -26.34 4.74
C GLY A 24 -7.88 -25.19 5.12
N ASP A 25 -6.59 -25.47 5.12
CA ASP A 25 -5.54 -24.51 5.50
C ASP A 25 -5.03 -23.64 4.33
N THR A 26 -5.59 -23.81 3.14
CA THR A 26 -5.13 -23.11 1.93
C THR A 26 -6.12 -22.02 1.50
N ASP A 27 -5.59 -20.84 1.18
CA ASP A 27 -6.37 -19.77 0.57
C ASP A 27 -6.67 -20.06 -0.90
N ASN A 28 -7.89 -19.75 -1.34
CA ASN A 28 -8.32 -19.89 -2.73
C ASN A 28 -7.99 -18.61 -3.52
N VAL A 29 -6.70 -18.35 -3.71
CA VAL A 29 -6.22 -17.11 -4.35
C VAL A 29 -6.17 -17.28 -5.87
N PRO A 30 -6.81 -16.38 -6.65
CA PRO A 30 -6.66 -16.37 -8.10
C PRO A 30 -5.20 -16.13 -8.51
N PRO A 31 -4.76 -16.64 -9.67
CA PRO A 31 -3.42 -16.41 -10.18
C PRO A 31 -3.19 -14.91 -10.44
N SER A 32 -2.00 -14.44 -10.10
CA SER A 32 -1.54 -13.07 -10.36
C SER A 32 -0.11 -13.07 -10.87
N GLU A 33 0.27 -11.97 -11.50
CA GLU A 33 1.66 -11.77 -11.91
C GLU A 33 2.53 -11.41 -10.69
N PRO A 34 3.80 -11.85 -10.63
CA PRO A 34 4.71 -11.44 -9.57
C PRO A 34 5.04 -9.94 -9.67
N LEU A 35 5.13 -9.26 -8.52
CA LEU A 35 5.34 -7.80 -8.44
C LEU A 35 6.59 -7.31 -9.18
N ARG A 36 7.63 -8.14 -9.33
CA ARG A 36 8.83 -7.81 -10.10
C ARG A 36 8.55 -7.47 -11.57
N LEU A 37 7.40 -7.94 -12.12
CA LEU A 37 6.95 -7.64 -13.48
C LEU A 37 6.13 -6.34 -13.58
N MET A 38 5.97 -5.60 -12.48
CA MET A 38 5.32 -4.30 -12.52
C MET A 38 6.08 -3.37 -13.47
N PRO A 39 5.40 -2.56 -14.30
CA PRO A 39 6.05 -1.68 -15.26
C PRO A 39 7.11 -0.78 -14.61
N GLU A 40 8.24 -0.64 -15.28
CA GLU A 40 9.31 0.30 -14.88
C GLU A 40 8.98 1.74 -15.29
N THR A 41 7.93 1.93 -16.09
CA THR A 41 7.51 3.26 -16.54
C THR A 41 6.01 3.48 -16.35
N PHE A 42 5.65 4.65 -15.81
CA PHE A 42 4.28 5.13 -15.72
C PHE A 42 4.22 6.55 -16.29
N GLY A 43 3.74 6.71 -17.52
CA GLY A 43 3.79 7.99 -18.20
C GLY A 43 5.22 8.53 -18.30
N ALA A 44 5.50 9.66 -17.65
CA ALA A 44 6.84 10.27 -17.63
C ALA A 44 7.75 9.73 -16.52
N TRP A 45 7.24 8.87 -15.63
CA TRP A 45 7.98 8.29 -14.51
C TRP A 45 8.81 7.09 -14.97
N THR A 46 10.07 7.03 -14.55
CA THR A 46 10.97 5.90 -14.80
C THR A 46 11.50 5.34 -13.47
N ALA A 47 11.45 4.03 -13.32
CA ALA A 47 11.83 3.32 -12.11
C ALA A 47 13.33 3.05 -12.02
N GLN A 48 13.80 2.97 -10.77
CA GLN A 48 15.02 2.30 -10.36
C GLN A 48 14.67 1.37 -9.20
N ASP A 49 15.09 0.11 -9.32
CA ASP A 49 14.88 -0.88 -8.26
C ASP A 49 15.81 -0.60 -7.07
N PHE A 50 15.25 -0.69 -5.86
CA PHE A 50 15.98 -0.65 -4.60
C PHE A 50 15.62 -1.92 -3.82
N PRO A 51 16.34 -3.03 -4.04
CA PRO A 51 16.06 -4.28 -3.34
C PRO A 51 16.08 -4.08 -1.82
N LEU A 52 15.18 -4.76 -1.13
CA LEU A 52 15.17 -4.79 0.32
C LEU A 52 16.33 -5.65 0.81
N ASP A 53 16.94 -5.25 1.92
CA ASP A 53 17.97 -6.03 2.58
C ASP A 53 17.38 -7.27 3.28
N ASP A 54 18.25 -8.24 3.57
CA ASP A 54 17.87 -9.54 4.15
C ASP A 54 17.22 -9.38 5.55
N ASP A 55 17.67 -8.41 6.35
CA ASP A 55 17.11 -8.14 7.68
C ASP A 55 15.67 -7.61 7.56
N THR A 56 15.44 -6.69 6.61
CA THR A 56 14.09 -6.20 6.31
C THR A 56 13.18 -7.32 5.80
N LEU A 57 13.68 -8.18 4.89
CA LEU A 57 12.93 -9.33 4.39
C LEU A 57 12.59 -10.34 5.49
N ALA A 58 13.52 -10.57 6.44
CA ALA A 58 13.28 -11.44 7.59
C ALA A 58 12.15 -10.91 8.49
N VAL A 59 12.06 -9.59 8.67
CA VAL A 59 10.99 -8.94 9.44
C VAL A 59 9.66 -8.98 8.70
N LEU A 60 9.66 -8.75 7.39
CA LEU A 60 8.45 -8.77 6.57
C LEU A 60 7.85 -10.17 6.40
N GLY A 61 8.70 -11.20 6.46
CA GLY A 61 8.28 -12.60 6.33
C GLY A 61 8.05 -13.04 4.88
N LYS A 62 7.19 -14.05 4.69
CA LYS A 62 6.92 -14.62 3.35
C LYS A 62 5.91 -13.78 2.59
N GLY A 63 6.35 -13.11 1.55
CA GLY A 63 5.52 -12.28 0.68
C GLY A 63 6.20 -12.01 -0.65
N ASP A 64 5.52 -11.33 -1.55
CA ASP A 64 6.09 -10.77 -2.77
C ASP A 64 6.23 -9.26 -2.56
N PHE A 65 7.44 -8.72 -2.72
CA PHE A 65 7.76 -7.35 -2.37
C PHE A 65 8.32 -6.59 -3.55
N LEU A 66 7.86 -5.36 -3.73
CA LEU A 66 8.40 -4.39 -4.66
C LEU A 66 8.84 -3.15 -3.89
N ASN A 67 10.08 -2.71 -4.10
CA ASN A 67 10.58 -1.44 -3.60
C ASN A 67 11.31 -0.72 -4.72
N ARG A 68 10.71 0.37 -5.23
CA ARG A 68 11.19 1.14 -6.38
C ARG A 68 11.14 2.63 -6.13
N VAL A 69 12.10 3.33 -6.69
CA VAL A 69 12.10 4.79 -6.74
C VAL A 69 11.85 5.24 -8.17
N TYR A 70 10.83 6.07 -8.34
CA TYR A 70 10.45 6.64 -9.63
C TYR A 70 10.89 8.10 -9.71
N THR A 71 11.48 8.46 -10.83
CA THR A 71 11.89 9.83 -11.15
C THR A 71 11.26 10.29 -12.45
N THR A 72 11.03 11.57 -12.58
CA THR A 72 10.63 12.19 -13.84
C THR A 72 11.48 13.43 -14.06
N ARG A 73 11.61 13.85 -15.32
CA ARG A 73 12.30 15.08 -15.71
C ARG A 73 11.26 16.05 -16.21
N GLN A 74 11.08 17.16 -15.52
CA GLN A 74 10.26 18.26 -16.03
C GLN A 74 11.13 19.23 -16.83
N LEU A 75 10.66 19.56 -18.02
CA LEU A 75 11.21 20.68 -18.79
C LEU A 75 10.64 21.97 -18.20
N MET A 76 11.44 22.67 -17.40
CA MET A 76 11.06 24.01 -16.96
C MET A 76 11.48 25.00 -18.05
N THR A 77 10.52 25.65 -18.67
CA THR A 77 10.75 26.82 -19.53
C THR A 77 10.77 28.05 -18.62
N ASN A 78 11.96 28.53 -18.26
CA ASN A 78 12.08 29.86 -17.65
C ASN A 78 12.11 30.90 -18.77
N PRO A 79 11.22 31.89 -18.78
CA PRO A 79 11.37 33.05 -19.64
C PRO A 79 12.49 33.95 -19.06
N SER A 80 13.74 33.63 -19.37
CA SER A 80 14.84 34.56 -19.15
C SER A 80 14.93 35.53 -20.33
N SER A 81 15.36 36.73 -20.07
CA SER A 81 15.53 37.82 -21.05
C SER A 81 16.42 37.47 -22.28
N ASP A 82 17.10 36.33 -22.24
CA ASP A 82 18.09 35.89 -23.23
C ASP A 82 17.69 34.67 -24.06
N GLY A 83 16.41 34.28 -24.04
CA GLY A 83 15.90 33.12 -24.77
C GLY A 83 15.44 31.96 -23.88
N ILE A 84 14.46 31.20 -24.37
CA ILE A 84 13.89 30.04 -23.67
C ILE A 84 14.90 28.90 -23.74
N THR A 85 15.73 28.73 -22.73
CA THR A 85 16.52 27.50 -22.56
C THR A 85 15.77 26.49 -21.69
N PRO A 86 15.37 25.33 -22.24
CA PRO A 86 14.75 24.28 -21.44
C PRO A 86 15.79 23.76 -20.45
N ARG A 87 15.56 23.94 -19.16
CA ARG A 87 16.36 23.30 -18.10
C ARG A 87 15.69 22.02 -17.68
N ASN A 88 16.40 20.92 -17.82
CA ASN A 88 16.01 19.62 -17.26
C ASN A 88 16.22 19.66 -15.74
N VAL A 89 15.19 19.99 -14.98
CA VAL A 89 15.25 19.96 -13.52
C VAL A 89 14.70 18.61 -13.05
N PRO A 90 15.50 17.79 -12.34
CA PRO A 90 14.98 16.57 -11.76
C PRO A 90 13.94 16.93 -10.70
N THR A 91 12.72 16.39 -10.83
CA THR A 91 11.72 16.49 -9.78
C THR A 91 12.08 15.58 -8.61
N PRO A 92 11.68 15.93 -7.37
CA PRO A 92 11.86 15.04 -6.24
C PRO A 92 11.29 13.64 -6.52
N PRO A 93 11.98 12.57 -6.09
CA PRO A 93 11.58 11.20 -6.41
C PRO A 93 10.30 10.80 -5.70
N VAL A 94 9.65 9.75 -6.24
CA VAL A 94 8.53 9.07 -5.62
C VAL A 94 8.94 7.62 -5.37
N SER A 95 8.93 7.19 -4.12
CA SER A 95 9.18 5.80 -3.72
C SER A 95 7.87 5.03 -3.68
N LEU A 96 7.83 3.89 -4.35
CA LEU A 96 6.72 2.93 -4.31
C LEU A 96 7.19 1.67 -3.59
N PHE A 97 6.49 1.32 -2.53
CA PHE A 97 6.58 0.00 -1.89
C PHE A 97 5.25 -0.72 -2.02
N ILE A 98 5.30 -1.98 -2.43
CA ILE A 98 4.17 -2.91 -2.41
C ILE A 98 4.63 -4.17 -1.71
N GLY A 99 3.89 -4.58 -0.68
CA GLY A 99 4.09 -5.89 -0.05
C GLY A 99 2.82 -6.71 -0.18
N TYR A 100 2.85 -7.76 -1.00
CA TYR A 100 1.73 -8.67 -1.23
C TYR A 100 1.94 -9.98 -0.46
N PHE A 101 0.89 -10.40 0.22
CA PHE A 101 0.84 -11.65 0.97
C PHE A 101 -0.28 -12.52 0.40
N ALA A 102 0.09 -13.66 -0.15
CA ALA A 102 -0.87 -14.63 -0.71
C ALA A 102 -1.69 -15.32 0.39
N THR A 103 -1.22 -15.29 1.64
CA THR A 103 -1.96 -15.76 2.83
C THR A 103 -1.53 -14.98 4.06
N GLN A 104 -2.49 -14.72 4.95
CA GLN A 104 -2.26 -14.09 6.25
C GLN A 104 -2.74 -14.97 7.41
N ARG A 105 -2.92 -16.28 7.18
CA ARG A 105 -3.46 -17.23 8.18
C ARG A 105 -2.48 -17.56 9.31
N THR A 106 -1.20 -17.60 9.04
CA THR A 106 -0.15 -18.08 9.96
C THR A 106 0.62 -16.97 10.65
N GLY A 107 -0.06 -15.88 11.05
CA GLY A 107 0.59 -14.78 11.77
C GLY A 107 1.40 -13.81 10.88
N GLN A 108 1.43 -14.03 9.58
CA GLN A 108 1.98 -13.08 8.62
C GLN A 108 0.93 -11.98 8.42
N THR A 109 1.14 -10.84 9.05
CA THR A 109 0.23 -9.70 8.93
C THR A 109 0.97 -8.53 8.28
N MET A 110 0.26 -7.81 7.42
CA MET A 110 0.74 -6.54 6.90
C MET A 110 0.93 -5.56 8.06
N HIS A 111 2.17 -5.18 8.32
CA HIS A 111 2.47 -4.18 9.34
C HIS A 111 2.06 -2.79 8.85
N SER A 112 1.30 -2.10 9.68
CA SER A 112 0.91 -0.72 9.39
C SER A 112 2.13 0.21 9.41
N PRO A 113 2.27 1.11 8.44
CA PRO A 113 3.25 2.19 8.51
C PRO A 113 3.13 3.02 9.79
N GLN A 114 1.93 3.14 10.37
CA GLN A 114 1.69 3.84 11.63
C GLN A 114 2.41 3.21 12.83
N HIS A 115 2.74 1.90 12.76
CA HIS A 115 3.51 1.23 13.81
C HIS A 115 5.02 1.24 13.54
N CYS A 116 5.43 1.17 12.28
CA CYS A 116 6.85 1.11 11.91
C CYS A 116 7.53 2.47 11.89
N LEU A 117 6.84 3.53 11.42
CA LEU A 117 7.42 4.86 11.27
C LEU A 117 7.81 5.51 12.61
N PRO A 118 7.00 5.47 13.69
CA PRO A 118 7.42 6.02 14.97
C PRO A 118 8.64 5.33 15.57
N GLY A 119 8.76 4.00 15.37
CA GLY A 119 9.94 3.23 15.80
C GLY A 119 11.24 3.67 15.12
N ALA A 120 11.16 4.27 13.93
CA ALA A 120 12.27 4.86 13.19
C ALA A 120 12.43 6.38 13.41
N GLY A 121 11.76 6.96 14.42
CA GLY A 121 11.86 8.38 14.77
C GLY A 121 11.01 9.32 13.95
N TRP A 122 10.07 8.82 13.14
CA TRP A 122 9.14 9.65 12.38
C TRP A 122 7.92 10.02 13.22
N THR A 123 7.50 11.28 13.13
CA THR A 123 6.28 11.81 13.75
C THR A 123 5.23 12.11 12.69
N PHE A 124 3.95 12.00 13.05
CA PHE A 124 2.83 12.33 12.16
C PHE A 124 2.39 13.77 12.40
N ASP A 125 2.59 14.64 11.40
CA ASP A 125 2.16 16.05 11.45
C ASP A 125 0.69 16.18 11.04
N SER A 126 0.24 15.38 10.09
CA SER A 126 -1.16 15.38 9.65
C SER A 126 -1.57 14.03 9.10
N GLN A 127 -2.88 13.74 9.19
CA GLN A 127 -3.50 12.52 8.69
C GLN A 127 -4.90 12.81 8.18
N LYS A 128 -5.24 12.31 6.99
CA LYS A 128 -6.61 12.33 6.45
C LYS A 128 -6.85 11.17 5.49
N TYR A 129 -8.12 10.82 5.28
CA TYR A 129 -8.54 9.85 4.28
C TYR A 129 -9.21 10.56 3.12
N VAL A 130 -8.79 10.21 1.90
CA VAL A 130 -9.28 10.82 0.67
C VAL A 130 -9.54 9.76 -0.39
N ASP A 131 -10.32 10.12 -1.40
CA ASP A 131 -10.52 9.31 -2.59
C ASP A 131 -9.69 9.90 -3.74
N ILE A 132 -8.86 9.06 -4.37
CA ILE A 132 -8.07 9.40 -5.55
C ILE A 132 -8.64 8.61 -6.73
N LYS A 133 -9.02 9.31 -7.80
CA LYS A 133 -9.40 8.65 -9.05
C LYS A 133 -8.16 8.34 -9.86
N ASP A 134 -8.04 7.09 -10.33
CA ASP A 134 -7.03 6.75 -11.31
C ASP A 134 -7.35 7.31 -12.71
N VAL A 135 -6.45 7.11 -13.66
CA VAL A 135 -6.64 7.60 -15.04
C VAL A 135 -7.82 6.93 -15.77
N ASN A 136 -8.32 5.80 -15.27
CA ASN A 136 -9.48 5.09 -15.81
C ASN A 136 -10.79 5.45 -15.06
N GLY A 137 -10.71 6.33 -14.05
CA GLY A 137 -11.86 6.79 -13.27
C GLY A 137 -12.25 5.91 -12.08
N LYS A 138 -11.45 4.87 -11.76
CA LYS A 138 -11.68 4.04 -10.56
C LYS A 138 -11.22 4.80 -9.31
N ASP A 139 -12.06 4.79 -8.28
CA ASP A 139 -11.76 5.41 -6.98
C ASP A 139 -10.90 4.49 -6.11
N TYR A 140 -9.87 5.08 -5.51
CA TYR A 140 -9.03 4.47 -4.48
C TYR A 140 -9.13 5.28 -3.20
N ARG A 141 -9.67 4.68 -2.15
CA ARG A 141 -9.72 5.26 -0.80
C ARG A 141 -8.38 5.08 -0.13
N VAL A 142 -7.66 6.18 0.14
CA VAL A 142 -6.28 6.16 0.64
C VAL A 142 -6.12 7.03 1.88
N GLY A 143 -5.08 6.75 2.66
CA GLY A 143 -4.60 7.64 3.73
C GLY A 143 -3.51 8.56 3.20
N GLU A 144 -3.65 9.85 3.40
CA GLU A 144 -2.61 10.86 3.18
C GLU A 144 -2.03 11.31 4.52
N TYR A 145 -0.70 11.36 4.58
CA TYR A 145 0.04 11.72 5.79
C TYR A 145 1.17 12.68 5.45
N VAL A 146 1.45 13.59 6.35
CA VAL A 146 2.73 14.31 6.40
C VAL A 146 3.47 13.77 7.61
N ILE A 147 4.69 13.32 7.40
CA ILE A 147 5.57 12.80 8.44
C ILE A 147 6.85 13.63 8.50
N GLY A 148 7.41 13.78 9.71
CA GLY A 148 8.64 14.51 9.97
C GLY A 148 9.62 13.72 10.82
N ASN A 149 10.92 13.88 10.54
CA ASN A 149 12.02 13.40 11.36
C ASN A 149 13.15 14.43 11.32
N GLY A 150 13.29 15.21 12.40
CA GLY A 150 14.14 16.40 12.42
C GLY A 150 13.71 17.41 11.34
N GLU A 151 14.64 17.81 10.48
CA GLU A 151 14.37 18.73 9.36
C GLU A 151 13.79 18.04 8.13
N SER A 152 13.80 16.70 8.10
CA SER A 152 13.29 15.92 6.99
C SER A 152 11.78 15.78 7.07
N ARG A 153 11.07 16.12 6.00
CA ARG A 153 9.61 15.94 5.89
C ARG A 153 9.28 15.12 4.66
N GLN A 154 8.25 14.29 4.77
CA GLN A 154 7.78 13.46 3.66
C GLN A 154 6.27 13.50 3.57
N PHE A 155 5.76 13.41 2.33
CA PHE A 155 4.36 13.17 2.05
C PHE A 155 4.18 11.69 1.73
N VAL A 156 3.20 11.06 2.40
CA VAL A 156 2.96 9.61 2.31
C VAL A 156 1.51 9.37 1.90
N ILE A 157 1.31 8.51 0.91
CA ILE A 157 0.02 7.90 0.60
C ILE A 157 0.14 6.41 0.89
N TYR A 158 -0.83 5.82 1.62
CA TYR A 158 -0.89 4.38 1.73
C TYR A 158 -2.32 3.86 1.89
N TRP A 159 -2.49 2.58 1.52
CA TRP A 159 -3.73 1.83 1.72
C TRP A 159 -3.46 0.32 1.69
N TYR A 160 -4.40 -0.42 2.21
CA TYR A 160 -4.47 -1.87 2.06
C TYR A 160 -5.31 -2.18 0.82
N GLN A 161 -4.75 -2.97 -0.09
CA GLN A 161 -5.39 -3.39 -1.33
C GLN A 161 -5.73 -4.87 -1.23
N ALA A 162 -7.00 -5.23 -1.29
CA ALA A 162 -7.45 -6.63 -1.31
C ALA A 162 -8.79 -6.74 -2.03
N HIS A 163 -8.93 -7.75 -2.88
CA HIS A 163 -10.20 -8.12 -3.54
C HIS A 163 -10.90 -6.91 -4.18
N GLY A 164 -10.14 -6.13 -4.94
CA GLY A 164 -10.61 -4.94 -5.65
C GLY A 164 -10.88 -3.70 -4.79
N ARG A 165 -10.73 -3.80 -3.46
CA ARG A 165 -10.95 -2.70 -2.50
C ARG A 165 -9.64 -2.03 -2.09
N SER A 166 -9.69 -0.73 -1.87
CA SER A 166 -8.64 0.07 -1.23
C SER A 166 -9.14 0.57 0.13
N VAL A 167 -8.41 0.27 1.20
CA VAL A 167 -8.82 0.56 2.58
C VAL A 167 -7.69 1.25 3.33
N PRO A 168 -7.81 2.52 3.74
CA PRO A 168 -6.73 3.24 4.41
C PRO A 168 -6.60 2.92 5.90
N ASN A 169 -7.63 2.34 6.51
CA ASN A 169 -7.68 2.06 7.93
C ASN A 169 -7.33 0.60 8.21
N GLU A 170 -6.34 0.36 9.08
CA GLU A 170 -5.85 -0.98 9.43
C GLU A 170 -6.94 -1.86 10.05
N TYR A 171 -7.75 -1.31 10.95
CA TYR A 171 -8.80 -2.09 11.62
C TYR A 171 -9.90 -2.50 10.64
N ALA A 172 -10.27 -1.58 9.72
CA ALA A 172 -11.22 -1.90 8.66
C ALA A 172 -10.65 -2.95 7.70
N ALA A 173 -9.36 -2.85 7.34
CA ALA A 173 -8.70 -3.85 6.51
C ALA A 173 -8.70 -5.24 7.17
N LYS A 174 -8.40 -5.31 8.47
CA LYS A 174 -8.46 -6.57 9.25
C LYS A 174 -9.89 -7.14 9.31
N LEU A 175 -10.91 -6.29 9.47
CA LEU A 175 -12.30 -6.73 9.46
C LEU A 175 -12.69 -7.30 8.08
N TYR A 176 -12.31 -6.63 6.99
CA TYR A 176 -12.52 -7.16 5.64
C TYR A 176 -11.79 -8.48 5.42
N MET A 177 -10.54 -8.61 5.87
CA MET A 177 -9.78 -9.86 5.78
C MET A 177 -10.51 -11.01 6.48
N VAL A 178 -11.04 -10.81 7.70
CA VAL A 178 -11.82 -11.83 8.41
C VAL A 178 -13.11 -12.17 7.66
N THR A 179 -13.84 -11.18 7.16
CA THR A 179 -15.08 -11.42 6.41
C THR A 179 -14.83 -12.14 5.08
N ASP A 180 -13.73 -11.82 4.40
CA ASP A 180 -13.33 -12.49 3.15
C ASP A 180 -12.84 -13.93 3.42
N ALA A 181 -12.09 -14.16 4.48
CA ALA A 181 -11.73 -15.50 4.94
C ALA A 181 -12.99 -16.37 5.16
N ILE A 182 -14.05 -15.77 5.74
CA ILE A 182 -15.31 -16.45 5.97
C ILE A 182 -16.11 -16.67 4.67
N ARG A 183 -16.16 -15.73 3.76
CA ARG A 183 -17.04 -15.77 2.58
C ARG A 183 -16.40 -16.47 1.38
N THR A 184 -15.12 -16.20 1.13
CA THR A 184 -14.43 -16.61 -0.08
C THR A 184 -13.23 -17.51 0.15
N ASN A 185 -12.94 -17.85 1.42
CA ASN A 185 -11.75 -18.59 1.83
C ASN A 185 -10.46 -17.94 1.35
N ARG A 186 -10.36 -16.59 1.48
CA ARG A 186 -9.21 -15.78 1.05
C ARG A 186 -8.77 -14.86 2.17
N THR A 187 -7.45 -14.77 2.39
CA THR A 187 -6.82 -13.82 3.31
C THR A 187 -5.71 -13.00 2.63
N ASP A 188 -5.56 -13.18 1.31
CA ASP A 188 -4.55 -12.46 0.53
C ASP A 188 -4.83 -10.95 0.47
N GLY A 189 -3.76 -10.19 0.31
CA GLY A 189 -3.83 -8.75 0.20
C GLY A 189 -2.46 -8.10 0.16
N ALA A 190 -2.44 -6.81 -0.09
CA ALA A 190 -1.20 -6.03 -0.18
C ALA A 190 -1.29 -4.73 0.61
N LEU A 191 -0.15 -4.27 1.11
CA LEU A 191 0.07 -2.89 1.50
C LEU A 191 0.69 -2.15 0.31
N VAL A 192 0.09 -1.05 -0.11
CA VAL A 192 0.65 -0.13 -1.09
C VAL A 192 1.03 1.17 -0.38
N ARG A 193 2.29 1.59 -0.53
CA ARG A 193 2.81 2.81 0.09
C ARG A 193 3.59 3.63 -0.93
N ILE A 194 3.26 4.91 -1.03
CA ILE A 194 3.91 5.90 -1.89
C ILE A 194 4.46 7.00 -1.00
N ILE A 195 5.73 7.32 -1.16
CA ILE A 195 6.42 8.35 -0.37
C ILE A 195 7.14 9.30 -1.33
N THR A 196 7.07 10.59 -1.04
CA THR A 196 7.89 11.61 -1.70
C THR A 196 8.42 12.61 -0.68
N PRO A 197 9.68 13.07 -0.78
CA PRO A 197 10.18 14.10 0.12
C PRO A 197 9.45 15.43 -0.11
N ILE A 198 9.29 16.19 0.95
CA ILE A 198 8.89 17.59 0.90
C ILE A 198 10.19 18.39 1.01
N MET A 199 10.58 19.05 -0.08
CA MET A 199 11.85 19.79 -0.13
C MET A 199 11.79 21.04 0.76
N PRO A 200 12.92 21.56 1.25
CA PRO A 200 12.97 22.83 1.93
C PRO A 200 12.28 23.92 1.11
N SER A 201 11.37 24.68 1.72
CA SER A 201 10.55 25.70 1.09
C SER A 201 9.50 25.21 0.07
N GLU A 202 9.36 23.91 -0.15
CA GLU A 202 8.31 23.35 -1.00
C GLU A 202 6.96 23.34 -0.24
N PRO A 203 5.88 23.87 -0.85
CA PRO A 203 4.54 23.70 -0.29
C PRO A 203 4.15 22.21 -0.21
N VAL A 204 3.51 21.81 0.87
CA VAL A 204 3.00 20.42 1.02
C VAL A 204 2.05 20.05 -0.14
N ALA A 205 1.34 21.02 -0.70
CA ALA A 205 0.44 20.84 -1.82
C ALA A 205 1.16 20.33 -3.08
N ASP A 206 2.41 20.75 -3.33
CA ASP A 206 3.19 20.35 -4.50
C ASP A 206 3.68 18.90 -4.34
N ALA A 207 4.19 18.54 -3.16
CA ALA A 207 4.54 17.16 -2.84
C ALA A 207 3.31 16.24 -2.91
N ARG A 208 2.15 16.70 -2.43
CA ARG A 208 0.87 16.01 -2.58
C ARG A 208 0.49 15.80 -4.04
N SER A 209 0.53 16.85 -4.85
CA SER A 209 0.22 16.77 -6.28
C SER A 209 1.08 15.73 -6.99
N ARG A 210 2.39 15.73 -6.71
CA ARG A 210 3.36 14.77 -7.24
C ARG A 210 2.98 13.32 -6.87
N ALA A 211 2.70 13.06 -5.60
CA ALA A 211 2.32 11.72 -5.12
C ALA A 211 0.97 11.27 -5.71
N VAL A 212 -0.02 12.17 -5.79
CA VAL A 212 -1.34 11.88 -6.37
C VAL A 212 -1.23 11.58 -7.87
N GLN A 213 -0.50 12.38 -8.65
CA GLN A 213 -0.29 12.13 -10.08
C GLN A 213 0.39 10.77 -10.33
N PHE A 214 1.39 10.42 -9.53
CA PHE A 214 2.00 9.11 -9.59
C PHE A 214 1.00 8.00 -9.28
N THR A 215 0.25 8.14 -8.20
CA THR A 215 -0.79 7.17 -7.79
C THR A 215 -1.81 6.94 -8.90
N GLN A 216 -2.29 8.00 -9.54
CA GLN A 216 -3.28 7.94 -10.62
C GLN A 216 -2.79 7.11 -11.82
N GLN A 217 -1.51 7.21 -12.16
CA GLN A 217 -0.93 6.48 -13.28
C GLN A 217 -0.56 5.04 -12.93
N MET A 218 -0.15 4.78 -11.71
CA MET A 218 0.29 3.45 -11.23
C MET A 218 -0.89 2.55 -10.87
N ALA A 219 -1.92 3.09 -10.21
CA ALA A 219 -3.01 2.29 -9.62
C ALA A 219 -3.77 1.38 -10.60
N PRO A 220 -3.98 1.74 -11.89
CA PRO A 220 -4.63 0.87 -12.87
C PRO A 220 -3.94 -0.48 -13.08
N TYR A 221 -2.65 -0.58 -12.78
CA TYR A 221 -1.89 -1.81 -12.96
C TYR A 221 -2.03 -2.79 -11.79
N LEU A 222 -2.46 -2.32 -10.61
CA LEU A 222 -2.54 -3.14 -9.39
C LEU A 222 -3.35 -4.44 -9.57
N PRO A 223 -4.50 -4.48 -10.30
CA PRO A 223 -5.28 -5.71 -10.43
C PRO A 223 -4.58 -6.88 -11.12
N ARG A 224 -3.48 -6.63 -11.85
CA ARG A 224 -2.65 -7.70 -12.47
C ARG A 224 -1.80 -8.42 -11.43
N PHE A 225 -1.42 -7.74 -10.37
CA PHE A 225 -0.47 -8.19 -9.34
C PHE A 225 -1.14 -8.53 -8.01
N ILE A 226 -2.26 -7.87 -7.73
CA ILE A 226 -3.07 -8.07 -6.52
C ILE A 226 -4.47 -8.50 -6.98
N PRO A 227 -4.83 -9.80 -6.84
CA PRO A 227 -6.08 -10.35 -7.38
C PRO A 227 -7.33 -9.71 -6.79
N ASN A 228 -8.31 -9.45 -7.65
CA ASN A 228 -9.63 -8.96 -7.26
C ASN A 228 -10.51 -10.06 -6.68
#